data_217a030a9361cfe0d95ee2a1417e64d6
#
_entry.id   217a030a9361cfe0d95ee2a1417e64d6
#
_cell.length_a   1.000
_cell.length_b   1.000
_cell.length_c   1.000
_cell.angle_alpha   90.00
_cell.angle_beta   90.00
_cell.angle_gamma   90.00
#
_symmetry.space_group_name_H-M   'P 1'
#
loop_
_entity.id
_entity.type
_entity.pdbx_description
1 polymer ?
#
loop_
_entity_poly.entity_id
_entity_poly.type
_entity_poly.pdbx_seq_one_letter_code
_entity_poly.pdbx_strand_id
1 'polypeptide(L)'
;MHFRGIGTAAPATRYTKAQCLAAFERSDWYARLDTRAHWVTRSVLQCDNGIESRRLSVDSLDEVFRIDPNTLAQRFITHAPALAASAAERALAQAGLCAADIDAIVVSTCTGYVCPGLSGYVIERLGLRANVQAYDLVGQGCAAALPNLQL
;
A
#
# COMPACT_ATOMS: atom_id res chain seq x y z
N MET A 1 -24.19 9.55 -4.96
CA MET A 1 -22.79 9.22 -5.32
C MET A 1 -22.81 8.12 -6.37
N HIS A 2 -21.99 8.22 -7.43
CA HIS A 2 -21.89 7.21 -8.49
C HIS A 2 -20.43 6.82 -8.69
N PHE A 3 -20.12 5.53 -8.64
CA PHE A 3 -18.80 5.03 -9.03
C PHE A 3 -18.70 5.02 -10.55
N ARG A 4 -17.72 5.72 -11.11
CA ARG A 4 -17.46 5.80 -12.55
C ARG A 4 -16.35 4.83 -12.98
N GLY A 5 -15.38 4.56 -12.09
CA GLY A 5 -14.27 3.65 -12.35
C GLY A 5 -13.58 3.21 -11.08
N ILE A 6 -12.95 2.05 -11.13
CA ILE A 6 -12.15 1.48 -10.05
C ILE A 6 -10.81 1.05 -10.64
N GLY A 7 -9.72 1.53 -10.04
CA GLY A 7 -8.36 1.15 -10.42
C GLY A 7 -7.62 0.50 -9.26
N THR A 8 -6.84 -0.51 -9.55
CA THR A 8 -5.98 -1.18 -8.58
C THR A 8 -4.53 -1.21 -9.06
N ALA A 9 -3.59 -1.03 -8.14
CA ALA A 9 -2.18 -1.21 -8.39
C ALA A 9 -1.55 -2.03 -7.27
N ALA A 10 -0.56 -2.83 -7.61
CA ALA A 10 0.20 -3.61 -6.65
C ALA A 10 1.67 -3.65 -7.08
N PRO A 11 2.62 -3.83 -6.15
CA PRO A 11 4.03 -4.03 -6.49
C PRO A 11 4.23 -5.14 -7.52
N ALA A 12 5.25 -5.01 -8.36
CA ALA A 12 5.54 -6.00 -9.41
C ALA A 12 5.98 -7.34 -8.82
N THR A 13 6.81 -7.31 -7.78
CA THR A 13 7.41 -8.51 -7.20
C THR A 13 6.38 -9.30 -6.39
N ARG A 14 6.28 -10.59 -6.72
CA ARG A 14 5.35 -11.53 -6.10
C ARG A 14 6.13 -12.60 -5.33
N TYR A 15 5.73 -12.83 -4.10
CA TYR A 15 6.31 -13.86 -3.24
C TYR A 15 5.24 -14.85 -2.81
N THR A 16 5.53 -16.15 -2.90
CA THR A 16 4.64 -17.22 -2.43
C THR A 16 4.64 -17.28 -0.91
N LYS A 17 3.62 -17.94 -0.34
CA LYS A 17 3.58 -18.21 1.11
C LYS A 17 4.82 -18.97 1.59
N ALA A 18 5.27 -19.97 0.82
CA ALA A 18 6.45 -20.74 1.15
C ALA A 18 7.72 -19.86 1.20
N GLN A 19 7.90 -18.96 0.23
CA GLN A 19 9.02 -18.01 0.23
C GLN A 19 8.96 -17.06 1.43
N CYS A 20 7.76 -16.54 1.75
CA CYS A 20 7.58 -15.67 2.93
C CYS A 20 7.90 -16.41 4.23
N LEU A 21 7.43 -17.65 4.38
CA LEU A 21 7.73 -18.47 5.56
C LEU A 21 9.22 -18.74 5.68
N ALA A 22 9.86 -19.21 4.60
CA ALA A 22 11.29 -19.50 4.60
C ALA A 22 12.15 -18.27 4.92
N ALA A 23 11.77 -17.08 4.43
CA ALA A 23 12.46 -15.84 4.79
C ALA A 23 12.26 -15.49 6.26
N PHE A 24 11.05 -15.64 6.79
CA PHE A 24 10.77 -15.37 8.19
C PHE A 24 11.51 -16.33 9.12
N GLU A 25 11.53 -17.64 8.81
CA GLU A 25 12.25 -18.67 9.59
C GLU A 25 13.76 -18.40 9.68
N ARG A 26 14.35 -17.71 8.70
CA ARG A 26 15.76 -17.31 8.74
C ARG A 26 16.02 -16.01 9.51
N SER A 27 14.97 -15.26 9.87
CA SER A 27 15.11 -13.96 10.52
C SER A 27 15.39 -14.08 12.02
N ASP A 28 16.08 -13.10 12.57
CA ASP A 28 16.27 -12.97 14.02
C ASP A 28 14.95 -12.81 14.78
N TRP A 29 13.91 -12.31 14.11
CA TRP A 29 12.57 -12.20 14.68
C TRP A 29 11.97 -13.56 14.98
N TYR A 30 12.10 -14.49 14.04
CA TYR A 30 11.62 -15.85 14.23
C TYR A 30 12.37 -16.57 15.37
N ALA A 31 13.68 -16.40 15.45
CA ALA A 31 14.50 -16.99 16.50
C ALA A 31 14.12 -16.55 17.93
N ARG A 32 13.45 -15.39 18.08
CA ARG A 32 13.00 -14.85 19.36
C ARG A 32 11.61 -15.30 19.76
N LEU A 33 10.90 -16.00 18.89
CA LEU A 33 9.55 -16.48 19.19
C LEU A 33 9.58 -17.67 20.15
N ASP A 34 8.54 -17.79 20.96
CA ASP A 34 8.31 -18.99 21.77
C ASP A 34 7.71 -20.13 20.90
N THR A 35 7.60 -21.31 21.48
CA THR A 35 7.10 -22.51 20.81
C THR A 35 5.68 -22.32 20.27
N ARG A 36 4.80 -21.60 21.02
CA ARG A 36 3.43 -21.35 20.61
C ARG A 36 3.37 -20.40 19.42
N ALA A 37 4.17 -19.33 19.45
CA ALA A 37 4.25 -18.38 18.36
C ALA A 37 4.84 -19.01 17.08
N HIS A 38 5.82 -19.90 17.18
CA HIS A 38 6.30 -20.71 16.05
C HIS A 38 5.17 -21.52 15.42
N TRP A 39 4.40 -22.24 16.24
CA TRP A 39 3.29 -23.05 15.76
C TRP A 39 2.23 -22.18 15.06
N VAL A 40 1.81 -21.06 15.67
CA VAL A 40 0.82 -20.14 15.10
C VAL A 40 1.32 -19.61 13.76
N THR A 41 2.55 -19.14 13.69
CA THR A 41 3.15 -18.59 12.48
C THR A 41 3.14 -19.59 11.33
N ARG A 42 3.59 -20.81 11.59
CA ARG A 42 3.57 -21.90 10.59
C ARG A 42 2.15 -22.23 10.15
N SER A 43 1.24 -22.39 11.12
CA SER A 43 -0.15 -22.69 10.82
C SER A 43 -0.80 -21.64 9.92
N VAL A 44 -0.60 -20.34 10.21
CA VAL A 44 -1.15 -19.23 9.41
C VAL A 44 -0.53 -19.17 8.01
N LEU A 45 0.79 -19.33 7.89
CA LEU A 45 1.48 -19.24 6.62
C LEU A 45 1.36 -20.49 5.75
N GLN A 46 1.00 -21.65 6.33
CA GLN A 46 0.82 -22.91 5.59
C GLN A 46 -0.64 -23.27 5.34
N CYS A 47 -1.59 -22.74 6.14
CA CYS A 47 -3.00 -23.05 5.96
C CYS A 47 -3.54 -22.57 4.61
N ASP A 48 -4.56 -23.23 4.12
CA ASP A 48 -5.33 -22.78 2.96
C ASP A 48 -6.34 -21.71 3.42
N ASN A 49 -5.93 -20.46 3.26
CA ASN A 49 -6.72 -19.26 3.59
C ASN A 49 -7.06 -18.43 2.35
N GLY A 50 -6.93 -18.99 1.15
CA GLY A 50 -7.14 -18.30 -0.12
C GLY A 50 -6.04 -17.31 -0.51
N ILE A 51 -4.99 -17.12 0.34
CA ILE A 51 -3.85 -16.25 0.02
C ILE A 51 -2.68 -17.11 -0.44
N GLU A 52 -2.45 -17.21 -1.72
CA GLU A 52 -1.34 -17.97 -2.29
C GLU A 52 -0.02 -17.20 -2.31
N SER A 53 -0.08 -15.88 -2.44
CA SER A 53 1.09 -15.03 -2.58
C SER A 53 0.82 -13.62 -2.09
N ARG A 54 1.91 -12.87 -1.87
CA ARG A 54 1.90 -11.44 -1.52
C ARG A 54 2.74 -10.66 -2.51
N ARG A 55 2.32 -9.44 -2.80
CA ARG A 55 3.11 -8.49 -3.57
C ARG A 55 3.68 -7.45 -2.63
N LEU A 56 5.00 -7.28 -2.67
CA LEU A 56 5.71 -6.39 -1.76
C LEU A 56 6.66 -5.49 -2.55
N SER A 57 6.77 -4.25 -2.11
CA SER A 57 7.73 -3.26 -2.65
C SER A 57 9.07 -3.41 -1.94
N VAL A 58 9.71 -4.56 -2.11
CA VAL A 58 11.06 -4.86 -1.62
C VAL A 58 11.81 -5.64 -2.69
N ASP A 59 13.12 -5.46 -2.75
CA ASP A 59 13.97 -6.19 -3.69
C ASP A 59 14.27 -7.61 -3.17
N SER A 60 14.32 -7.76 -1.86
CA SER A 60 14.51 -9.04 -1.17
C SER A 60 13.56 -9.19 0.01
N LEU A 61 13.09 -10.42 0.28
CA LEU A 61 12.26 -10.69 1.47
C LEU A 61 12.99 -10.41 2.79
N ASP A 62 14.29 -10.48 2.83
CA ASP A 62 15.06 -10.18 4.02
C ASP A 62 14.96 -8.70 4.44
N GLU A 63 14.66 -7.80 3.48
CA GLU A 63 14.43 -6.39 3.77
C GLU A 63 13.16 -6.13 4.55
N VAL A 64 12.17 -7.03 4.49
CA VAL A 64 10.90 -6.89 5.23
C VAL A 64 11.15 -6.80 6.73
N PHE A 65 12.22 -7.39 7.21
CA PHE A 65 12.58 -7.43 8.64
C PHE A 65 13.36 -6.19 9.11
N ARG A 66 13.71 -5.29 8.21
CA ARG A 66 14.26 -3.97 8.54
C ARG A 66 13.12 -3.02 8.81
N ILE A 67 12.77 -2.88 10.10
CA ILE A 67 11.59 -2.13 10.55
C ILE A 67 11.96 -0.87 11.34
N ASP A 68 13.19 -0.38 11.23
CA ASP A 68 13.51 0.91 11.81
C ASP A 68 12.70 2.04 11.13
N PRO A 69 12.33 3.10 11.86
CA PRO A 69 11.44 4.15 11.37
C PRO A 69 11.91 4.82 10.09
N ASN A 70 13.22 5.05 9.94
CA ASN A 70 13.77 5.70 8.76
C ASN A 70 13.65 4.82 7.51
N THR A 71 13.97 3.52 7.63
CA THR A 71 13.81 2.55 6.54
C THR A 71 12.34 2.44 6.11
N LEU A 72 11.41 2.38 7.07
CA LEU A 72 9.98 2.33 6.75
C LEU A 72 9.50 3.60 6.06
N ALA A 73 9.88 4.77 6.56
CA ALA A 73 9.53 6.05 5.95
C ALA A 73 10.10 6.17 4.53
N GLN A 74 11.38 5.82 4.34
CA GLN A 74 12.02 5.86 3.03
C GLN A 74 11.33 4.92 2.03
N ARG A 75 11.00 3.71 2.45
CA ARG A 75 10.28 2.74 1.61
C ARG A 75 8.90 3.27 1.21
N PHE A 76 8.18 3.88 2.16
CA PHE A 76 6.89 4.50 1.87
C PHE A 76 7.00 5.62 0.84
N ILE A 77 7.93 6.58 1.03
CA ILE A 77 8.17 7.70 0.11
C ILE A 77 8.53 7.21 -1.29
N THR A 78 9.33 6.15 -1.38
CA THR A 78 9.80 5.61 -2.65
C THR A 78 8.67 4.94 -3.45
N HIS A 79 7.77 4.20 -2.79
CA HIS A 79 6.84 3.31 -3.50
C HIS A 79 5.39 3.77 -3.50
N ALA A 80 4.90 4.41 -2.43
CA ALA A 80 3.49 4.76 -2.31
C ALA A 80 3.00 5.74 -3.38
N PRO A 81 3.75 6.82 -3.74
CA PRO A 81 3.30 7.75 -4.78
C PRO A 81 3.08 7.08 -6.14
N ALA A 82 3.99 6.21 -6.54
CA ALA A 82 3.89 5.51 -7.83
C ALA A 82 2.72 4.52 -7.87
N LEU A 83 2.50 3.78 -6.78
CA LEU A 83 1.38 2.84 -6.68
C LEU A 83 0.03 3.58 -6.67
N ALA A 84 -0.08 4.66 -5.90
CA ALA A 84 -1.29 5.45 -5.83
C ALA A 84 -1.65 6.09 -7.19
N ALA A 85 -0.67 6.70 -7.86
CA ALA A 85 -0.85 7.27 -9.19
C ALA A 85 -1.27 6.20 -10.21
N SER A 86 -0.60 5.04 -10.22
CA SER A 86 -0.95 3.95 -11.15
C SER A 86 -2.36 3.41 -10.93
N ALA A 87 -2.83 3.33 -9.67
CA ALA A 87 -4.20 2.95 -9.38
C ALA A 87 -5.20 4.00 -9.89
N ALA A 88 -4.91 5.29 -9.67
CA ALA A 88 -5.73 6.39 -10.13
C ALA A 88 -5.79 6.47 -11.66
N GLU A 89 -4.67 6.32 -12.36
CA GLU A 89 -4.63 6.25 -13.84
C GLU A 89 -5.56 5.17 -14.40
N ARG A 90 -5.55 3.99 -13.81
CA ARG A 90 -6.43 2.89 -14.23
C ARG A 90 -7.90 3.19 -13.95
N ALA A 91 -8.20 3.83 -12.82
CA ALA A 91 -9.56 4.26 -12.49
C ALA A 91 -10.07 5.31 -13.50
N LEU A 92 -9.25 6.30 -13.84
CA LEU A 92 -9.56 7.31 -14.85
C LEU A 92 -9.79 6.70 -16.22
N ALA A 93 -8.89 5.81 -16.65
CA ALA A 93 -9.03 5.10 -17.92
C ALA A 93 -10.33 4.29 -18.00
N GLN A 94 -10.68 3.58 -16.92
CA GLN A 94 -11.94 2.82 -16.85
C GLN A 94 -13.16 3.74 -16.88
N ALA A 95 -13.08 4.91 -16.25
CA ALA A 95 -14.15 5.89 -16.21
C ALA A 95 -14.31 6.68 -17.53
N GLY A 96 -13.34 6.63 -18.42
CA GLY A 96 -13.28 7.49 -19.61
C GLY A 96 -13.04 8.95 -19.27
N LEU A 97 -12.34 9.23 -18.18
CA LEU A 97 -12.01 10.57 -17.67
C LEU A 97 -10.54 10.88 -17.84
N CYS A 98 -10.21 12.15 -17.93
CA CYS A 98 -8.83 12.65 -17.94
C CYS A 98 -8.50 13.42 -16.67
N ALA A 99 -7.23 13.76 -16.48
CA ALA A 99 -6.76 14.50 -15.30
C ALA A 99 -7.47 15.88 -15.12
N ALA A 100 -7.87 16.51 -16.23
CA ALA A 100 -8.57 17.80 -16.19
C ALA A 100 -10.02 17.71 -15.67
N ASP A 101 -10.60 16.52 -15.65
CA ASP A 101 -11.97 16.29 -15.18
C ASP A 101 -12.05 16.12 -13.64
N ILE A 102 -10.89 16.09 -12.95
CA ILE A 102 -10.84 15.84 -11.51
C ILE A 102 -10.88 17.13 -10.72
N ASP A 103 -11.88 17.27 -9.86
CA ASP A 103 -12.09 18.41 -8.98
C ASP A 103 -11.48 18.21 -7.60
N ALA A 104 -11.42 16.98 -7.11
CA ALA A 104 -10.87 16.66 -5.80
C ALA A 104 -10.15 15.30 -5.80
N ILE A 105 -9.15 15.18 -4.94
CA ILE A 105 -8.46 13.94 -4.60
C ILE A 105 -8.48 13.74 -3.09
N VAL A 106 -8.91 12.57 -2.65
CA VAL A 106 -8.88 12.16 -1.25
C VAL A 106 -8.02 10.92 -1.13
N VAL A 107 -6.96 11.00 -0.35
CA VAL A 107 -6.03 9.88 -0.11
C VAL A 107 -6.07 9.49 1.36
N SER A 108 -6.21 8.20 1.64
CA SER A 108 -6.09 7.68 3.00
C SER A 108 -4.91 6.74 3.13
N THR A 109 -4.11 6.91 4.19
CA THR A 109 -2.97 6.06 4.51
C THR A 109 -2.94 5.70 5.99
N CYS A 110 -2.43 4.51 6.33
CA CYS A 110 -2.24 4.09 7.72
C CYS A 110 -0.84 3.52 8.01
N THR A 111 -0.01 3.35 6.98
CA THR A 111 1.32 2.71 7.10
C THR A 111 2.48 3.66 6.92
N GLY A 112 2.22 4.88 6.48
CA GLY A 112 3.26 5.88 6.27
C GLY A 112 2.68 7.28 6.23
N TYR A 113 3.56 8.24 6.45
CA TYR A 113 3.27 9.65 6.43
C TYR A 113 4.36 10.40 5.68
N VAL A 114 3.97 11.37 4.86
CA VAL A 114 4.89 12.25 4.13
C VAL A 114 4.39 13.70 4.22
N CYS A 115 5.31 14.62 4.14
CA CYS A 115 5.02 16.05 4.06
C CYS A 115 5.78 16.63 2.85
N PRO A 116 5.08 17.26 1.88
CA PRO A 116 3.61 17.37 1.78
C PRO A 116 2.92 16.01 1.68
N GLY A 117 1.59 15.95 1.85
CA GLY A 117 0.80 14.73 1.86
C GLY A 117 0.94 13.91 0.57
N LEU A 118 0.56 12.63 0.63
CA LEU A 118 0.65 11.73 -0.53
C LEU A 118 -0.18 12.23 -1.72
N SER A 119 -1.28 12.94 -1.45
CA SER A 119 -2.11 13.60 -2.48
C SER A 119 -1.29 14.51 -3.37
N GLY A 120 -0.36 15.29 -2.82
CA GLY A 120 0.51 16.19 -3.58
C GLY A 120 1.37 15.45 -4.61
N TYR A 121 1.98 14.35 -4.23
CA TYR A 121 2.77 13.50 -5.14
C TYR A 121 1.92 12.87 -6.25
N VAL A 122 0.67 12.50 -5.93
CA VAL A 122 -0.25 11.91 -6.92
C VAL A 122 -0.72 12.99 -7.89
N ILE A 123 -1.04 14.19 -7.40
CA ILE A 123 -1.41 15.35 -8.24
C ILE A 123 -0.32 15.65 -9.27
N GLU A 124 0.93 15.74 -8.83
CA GLU A 124 2.07 15.99 -9.70
C GLU A 124 2.23 14.90 -10.76
N ARG A 125 2.17 13.64 -10.37
CA ARG A 125 2.34 12.50 -11.27
C ARG A 125 1.24 12.37 -12.32
N LEU A 126 0.01 12.68 -11.93
CA LEU A 126 -1.16 12.62 -12.83
C LEU A 126 -1.35 13.89 -13.65
N GLY A 127 -0.64 14.97 -13.34
CA GLY A 127 -0.83 16.28 -13.96
C GLY A 127 -2.23 16.83 -13.71
N LEU A 128 -2.75 16.69 -12.49
CA LEU A 128 -4.06 17.24 -12.14
C LEU A 128 -4.01 18.78 -12.16
N ARG A 129 -5.17 19.42 -12.26
CA ARG A 129 -5.27 20.89 -12.30
C ARG A 129 -4.71 21.53 -11.04
N ALA A 130 -4.13 22.73 -11.17
CA ALA A 130 -3.56 23.46 -10.05
C ALA A 130 -4.56 23.83 -8.95
N ASN A 131 -5.85 23.86 -9.28
CA ASN A 131 -6.95 24.18 -8.35
C ASN A 131 -7.68 22.93 -7.84
N VAL A 132 -7.15 21.72 -8.05
CA VAL A 132 -7.72 20.50 -7.51
C VAL A 132 -7.70 20.55 -5.97
N GLN A 133 -8.81 20.14 -5.35
CA GLN A 133 -8.87 20.07 -3.89
C GLN A 133 -8.17 18.78 -3.44
N ALA A 134 -7.29 18.86 -2.44
CA ALA A 134 -6.49 17.76 -1.96
C ALA A 134 -6.71 17.48 -0.47
N TYR A 135 -7.01 16.25 -0.11
CA TYR A 135 -7.25 15.82 1.26
C TYR A 135 -6.44 14.57 1.56
N ASP A 136 -5.66 14.60 2.65
CA ASP A 136 -4.94 13.43 3.16
C ASP A 136 -5.52 13.00 4.51
N LEU A 137 -6.13 11.81 4.55
CA LEU A 137 -6.68 11.20 5.77
C LEU A 137 -5.64 10.27 6.37
N VAL A 138 -4.89 10.77 7.33
CA VAL A 138 -3.77 10.05 7.96
C VAL A 138 -4.13 9.66 9.39
N GLY A 139 -3.66 8.47 9.83
CA GLY A 139 -3.78 8.03 11.21
C GLY A 139 -5.15 7.44 11.60
N GLN A 140 -6.08 7.30 10.67
CA GLN A 140 -7.41 6.72 10.93
C GLN A 140 -7.46 5.19 10.75
N GLY A 141 -6.31 4.57 10.45
CA GLY A 141 -6.24 3.14 10.19
C GLY A 141 -7.01 2.70 8.93
N CYS A 142 -7.28 1.41 8.82
CA CYS A 142 -7.98 0.84 7.65
C CYS A 142 -9.45 1.32 7.53
N ALA A 143 -10.03 1.82 8.61
CA ALA A 143 -11.39 2.39 8.60
C ALA A 143 -11.49 3.71 7.83
N ALA A 144 -10.37 4.35 7.50
CA ALA A 144 -10.32 5.57 6.68
C ALA A 144 -11.00 5.43 5.30
N ALA A 145 -11.21 4.21 4.82
CA ALA A 145 -11.97 3.96 3.59
C ALA A 145 -13.40 4.50 3.65
N LEU A 146 -14.06 4.48 4.82
CA LEU A 146 -15.43 5.00 4.98
C LEU A 146 -15.48 6.52 4.86
N PRO A 147 -14.77 7.32 5.67
CA PRO A 147 -14.76 8.77 5.51
C PRO A 147 -14.19 9.22 4.16
N ASN A 148 -13.27 8.46 3.56
CA ASN A 148 -12.79 8.74 2.21
C ASN A 148 -13.91 8.68 1.15
N LEU A 149 -14.90 7.81 1.33
CA LEU A 149 -16.06 7.71 0.44
C LEU A 149 -17.15 8.74 0.77
N GLN A 150 -17.09 9.42 1.90
CA GLN A 150 -18.09 10.41 2.33
C GLN A 150 -17.73 11.84 1.96
N LEU A 151 -16.43 12.11 1.71
CA LEU A 151 -15.94 13.41 1.25
C LEU A 151 -16.17 13.61 -0.25
#